data_82a6833cc9018fb0bf0febbe200cfc17
#
_entry.id   82a6833cc9018fb0bf0febbe200cfc17
#
_cell.length_a   1.000
_cell.length_b   1.000
_cell.length_c   1.000
_cell.angle_alpha   90.00
_cell.angle_beta   90.00
_cell.angle_gamma   90.00
#
_symmetry.space_group_name_H-M   'P 1'
#
loop_
_entity.id
_entity.type
_entity.pdbx_description
1 polymer ?
#
loop_
_entity_poly.entity_id
_entity_poly.type
_entity_poly.pdbx_seq_one_letter_code
_entity_poly.pdbx_strand_id
1 'polypeptide(L)'
;MNKRRVWALVLSIVMVLSVFAYVPVQNVEAAGVSVQYKSHVQTFGWESAWKRDGEASGTSGKAKRLEGIRITVSGDNLGVRYTTHCQTYGWLPWVSNGEMSGTQGEAKRLEAIKIELTGANAQNYDIYYRVHAQSYGWLAWAKNGQAAGTAGLAKRLEAIQIVVVARGTTVQNNVNGIVSRYGRNYVSLNGASDVNVGGRETTNITYRTHVQSYGWQGWKNNGVMAGTSGRAKRLEGIEIKLTNQQYTGNIVYRTHVQSYGWESRWRMNG
;
A
#
# COMPACT_ATOMS: atom_id res chain seq x y z
N MET A 1 -64.16 -26.77 -44.10
CA MET A 1 -63.76 -26.78 -42.73
C MET A 1 -62.23 -26.77 -42.65
N ASN A 2 -61.63 -25.60 -42.39
CA ASN A 2 -60.16 -25.39 -42.44
C ASN A 2 -59.58 -25.57 -41.04
N LYS A 3 -58.71 -26.55 -40.90
CA LYS A 3 -57.90 -26.73 -39.69
C LYS A 3 -56.63 -25.83 -39.78
N ARG A 4 -56.61 -24.74 -39.04
CA ARG A 4 -55.44 -23.91 -38.88
C ARG A 4 -54.47 -24.60 -37.93
N ARG A 5 -53.27 -24.96 -38.41
CA ARG A 5 -52.16 -25.45 -37.58
C ARG A 5 -51.51 -24.23 -36.93
N VAL A 6 -51.57 -24.17 -35.60
CA VAL A 6 -50.84 -23.22 -34.80
C VAL A 6 -49.41 -23.79 -34.59
N TRP A 7 -48.42 -23.11 -35.15
CA TRP A 7 -47.03 -23.41 -34.86
C TRP A 7 -46.65 -22.66 -33.58
N ALA A 8 -46.41 -23.42 -32.50
CA ALA A 8 -45.81 -22.87 -31.29
C ALA A 8 -44.31 -22.78 -31.49
N LEU A 9 -43.80 -21.57 -31.56
CA LEU A 9 -42.36 -21.27 -31.52
C LEU A 9 -41.92 -21.45 -30.05
N VAL A 10 -41.18 -22.54 -29.77
CA VAL A 10 -40.48 -22.71 -28.51
C VAL A 10 -39.19 -21.89 -28.60
N LEU A 11 -39.19 -20.72 -28.01
CA LEU A 11 -37.98 -19.94 -27.81
C LEU A 11 -37.16 -20.60 -26.68
N SER A 12 -36.14 -21.37 -27.04
CA SER A 12 -35.18 -21.88 -26.08
C SER A 12 -34.27 -20.70 -25.69
N ILE A 13 -34.54 -20.10 -24.53
CA ILE A 13 -33.62 -19.18 -23.87
C ILE A 13 -32.50 -20.03 -23.28
N VAL A 14 -31.37 -20.10 -23.96
CA VAL A 14 -30.12 -20.62 -23.38
C VAL A 14 -29.62 -19.58 -22.41
N MET A 15 -29.98 -19.77 -21.14
CA MET A 15 -29.40 -19.00 -20.05
C MET A 15 -27.96 -19.49 -19.87
N VAL A 16 -26.99 -18.76 -20.44
CA VAL A 16 -25.58 -18.94 -20.13
C VAL A 16 -25.39 -18.47 -18.70
N LEU A 17 -25.51 -19.38 -17.75
CA LEU A 17 -25.00 -19.17 -16.40
C LEU A 17 -23.47 -19.07 -16.52
N SER A 18 -22.95 -17.85 -16.60
CA SER A 18 -21.56 -17.57 -16.30
C SER A 18 -21.37 -17.86 -14.82
N VAL A 19 -21.01 -19.11 -14.52
CA VAL A 19 -20.43 -19.45 -13.22
C VAL A 19 -19.13 -18.66 -13.15
N PHE A 20 -19.17 -17.48 -12.54
CA PHE A 20 -17.97 -16.87 -12.01
C PHE A 20 -17.45 -17.88 -10.98
N ALA A 21 -16.55 -18.75 -11.42
CA ALA A 21 -15.76 -19.54 -10.49
C ALA A 21 -15.09 -18.51 -9.59
N TYR A 22 -15.58 -18.42 -8.35
CA TYR A 22 -14.88 -17.74 -7.27
C TYR A 22 -13.59 -18.52 -7.11
N VAL A 23 -12.54 -18.11 -7.82
CA VAL A 23 -11.19 -18.58 -7.57
C VAL A 23 -10.85 -17.97 -6.20
N PRO A 24 -10.79 -18.76 -5.13
CA PRO A 24 -10.33 -18.23 -3.88
C PRO A 24 -8.97 -17.62 -4.17
N VAL A 25 -8.79 -16.35 -3.79
CA VAL A 25 -7.48 -15.69 -3.85
C VAL A 25 -6.57 -16.53 -2.96
N GLN A 26 -5.86 -17.46 -3.59
CA GLN A 26 -4.84 -18.22 -2.91
C GLN A 26 -3.80 -17.21 -2.48
N ASN A 27 -3.54 -17.14 -1.18
CA ASN A 27 -2.34 -16.51 -0.68
C ASN A 27 -1.20 -17.16 -1.45
N VAL A 28 -0.49 -16.38 -2.26
CA VAL A 28 0.61 -16.88 -3.08
C VAL A 28 1.81 -17.00 -2.15
N GLU A 29 1.75 -17.99 -1.27
CA GLU A 29 2.86 -18.39 -0.42
C GLU A 29 3.87 -19.15 -1.26
N ALA A 30 5.15 -18.90 -1.03
CA ALA A 30 6.20 -19.72 -1.61
C ALA A 30 6.15 -21.10 -0.95
N ALA A 31 5.94 -22.15 -1.74
CA ALA A 31 5.83 -23.51 -1.23
C ALA A 31 7.04 -23.86 -0.33
N GLY A 32 6.78 -24.28 0.90
CA GLY A 32 7.79 -24.67 1.88
C GLY A 32 8.52 -23.52 2.59
N VAL A 33 8.12 -22.26 2.37
CA VAL A 33 8.62 -21.07 3.10
C VAL A 33 7.50 -20.47 3.91
N SER A 34 7.77 -20.10 5.16
CA SER A 34 6.79 -19.44 6.04
C SER A 34 7.42 -18.29 6.82
N VAL A 35 6.72 -17.17 6.91
CA VAL A 35 7.05 -16.06 7.79
C VAL A 35 6.12 -16.05 9.00
N GLN A 36 6.68 -15.97 10.19
CA GLN A 36 5.93 -15.86 11.44
C GLN A 36 6.35 -14.60 12.18
N TYR A 37 5.40 -13.93 12.80
CA TYR A 37 5.64 -12.69 13.51
C TYR A 37 4.64 -12.47 14.64
N LYS A 38 5.03 -11.69 15.63
CA LYS A 38 4.15 -11.23 16.70
C LYS A 38 4.58 -9.87 17.22
N SER A 39 3.60 -9.08 17.64
CA SER A 39 3.77 -7.72 18.12
C SER A 39 3.61 -7.63 19.64
N HIS A 40 4.38 -6.73 20.24
CA HIS A 40 4.11 -6.19 21.58
C HIS A 40 3.22 -4.98 21.43
N VAL A 41 2.02 -5.05 22.00
CA VAL A 41 0.97 -4.04 21.85
C VAL A 41 0.75 -3.34 23.19
N GLN A 42 0.68 -2.02 23.14
CA GLN A 42 0.35 -1.19 24.31
C GLN A 42 -0.82 -1.76 25.10
N THR A 43 -0.67 -1.93 26.41
CA THR A 43 -1.67 -2.47 27.34
C THR A 43 -1.88 -3.98 27.25
N PHE A 44 -1.69 -4.60 26.07
CA PHE A 44 -1.93 -6.03 25.86
C PHE A 44 -0.66 -6.88 26.01
N GLY A 45 0.53 -6.27 25.89
CA GLY A 45 1.79 -7.00 25.89
C GLY A 45 2.03 -7.78 24.58
N TRP A 46 2.83 -8.83 24.68
CA TRP A 46 3.07 -9.72 23.53
C TRP A 46 1.83 -10.53 23.18
N GLU A 47 1.52 -10.61 21.88
CA GLU A 47 0.50 -11.54 21.40
C GLU A 47 0.84 -12.96 21.84
N SER A 48 -0.18 -13.72 22.28
CA SER A 48 -0.01 -15.10 22.75
C SER A 48 0.37 -16.05 21.61
N ALA A 49 -0.19 -15.82 20.40
CA ALA A 49 0.07 -16.62 19.21
C ALA A 49 0.89 -15.86 18.18
N TRP A 50 1.79 -16.55 17.49
CA TRP A 50 2.44 -16.06 16.30
C TRP A 50 1.45 -15.97 15.15
N LYS A 51 1.47 -14.85 14.42
CA LYS A 51 0.78 -14.67 13.15
C LYS A 51 1.63 -15.21 12.02
N ARG A 52 0.99 -15.59 10.92
CA ARG A 52 1.64 -16.25 9.78
C ARG A 52 1.20 -15.61 8.48
N ASP A 53 2.10 -15.56 7.53
CA ASP A 53 1.84 -15.48 6.08
C ASP A 53 0.65 -14.57 5.71
N GLY A 54 0.73 -13.28 6.07
CA GLY A 54 -0.30 -12.27 5.78
C GLY A 54 -1.42 -12.14 6.80
N GLU A 55 -1.43 -12.88 7.91
CA GLU A 55 -2.31 -12.57 9.03
C GLU A 55 -1.93 -11.23 9.66
N ALA A 56 -2.89 -10.48 10.17
CA ALA A 56 -2.59 -9.24 10.87
C ALA A 56 -2.09 -9.49 12.29
N SER A 57 -0.93 -8.93 12.63
CA SER A 57 -0.38 -8.85 13.99
C SER A 57 -0.57 -7.43 14.53
N GLY A 58 -0.99 -7.30 15.77
CA GLY A 58 -1.35 -6.04 16.40
C GLY A 58 -2.85 -5.79 16.46
N THR A 59 -3.26 -4.51 16.45
CA THR A 59 -4.69 -4.15 16.54
C THR A 59 -5.05 -3.08 15.52
N SER A 60 -6.25 -3.18 14.95
CA SER A 60 -6.82 -2.13 14.10
C SER A 60 -8.05 -1.55 14.80
N GLY A 61 -8.20 -0.22 14.80
CA GLY A 61 -9.35 0.48 15.38
C GLY A 61 -9.38 0.56 16.92
N LYS A 62 -8.38 0.02 17.62
CA LYS A 62 -8.29 0.08 19.09
C LYS A 62 -7.40 1.21 19.60
N ALA A 63 -6.83 2.00 18.72
CA ALA A 63 -5.93 3.11 19.06
C ALA A 63 -4.73 2.69 19.97
N LYS A 64 -4.25 1.45 19.83
CA LYS A 64 -3.11 0.90 20.58
C LYS A 64 -1.88 0.84 19.70
N ARG A 65 -0.74 1.34 20.21
CA ARG A 65 0.53 1.34 19.49
C ARG A 65 1.22 -0.02 19.54
N LEU A 66 1.96 -0.34 18.51
CA LEU A 66 3.01 -1.34 18.58
C LEU A 66 4.22 -0.73 19.29
N GLU A 67 4.84 -1.51 20.18
CA GLU A 67 6.03 -1.13 20.95
C GLU A 67 7.24 -2.00 20.58
N GLY A 68 7.01 -3.23 20.15
CA GLY A 68 8.03 -4.17 19.72
C GLY A 68 7.48 -5.20 18.75
N ILE A 69 8.37 -5.84 18.01
CA ILE A 69 8.05 -6.92 17.07
C ILE A 69 9.13 -8.00 17.07
N ARG A 70 8.72 -9.23 16.82
CA ARG A 70 9.60 -10.37 16.54
C ARG A 70 9.15 -11.01 15.23
N ILE A 71 10.10 -11.34 14.36
CA ILE A 71 9.85 -11.94 13.05
C ILE A 71 10.80 -13.10 12.84
N THR A 72 10.30 -14.21 12.32
CA THR A 72 11.09 -15.36 11.88
C THR A 72 10.68 -15.77 10.47
N VAL A 73 11.64 -16.24 9.70
CA VAL A 73 11.39 -16.88 8.41
C VAL A 73 12.02 -18.27 8.46
N SER A 74 11.32 -19.25 7.95
CA SER A 74 11.75 -20.64 7.88
C SER A 74 11.51 -21.23 6.50
N GLY A 75 12.30 -22.24 6.15
CA GLY A 75 12.26 -22.92 4.84
C GLY A 75 13.33 -22.39 3.87
N ASP A 76 13.73 -23.22 2.93
CA ASP A 76 14.64 -22.96 1.81
C ASP A 76 15.94 -22.19 2.18
N ASN A 77 16.56 -22.50 3.32
CA ASN A 77 17.74 -21.79 3.81
C ASN A 77 17.56 -20.26 3.89
N LEU A 78 16.37 -19.81 4.23
CA LEU A 78 16.04 -18.41 4.46
C LEU A 78 16.15 -18.04 5.92
N GLY A 79 16.47 -16.78 6.14
CA GLY A 79 16.34 -16.05 7.39
C GLY A 79 15.75 -14.66 7.13
N VAL A 80 15.63 -13.87 8.17
CA VAL A 80 15.14 -12.49 8.08
C VAL A 80 15.97 -11.58 8.99
N ARG A 81 16.22 -10.35 8.54
CA ARG A 81 16.67 -9.25 9.38
C ARG A 81 15.70 -8.08 9.27
N TYR A 82 15.58 -7.32 10.33
CA TYR A 82 14.66 -6.20 10.39
C TYR A 82 15.09 -5.13 11.36
N THR A 83 14.60 -3.91 11.15
CA THR A 83 14.80 -2.78 12.05
C THR A 83 13.53 -1.97 12.13
N THR A 84 13.28 -1.34 13.27
CA THR A 84 12.13 -0.46 13.48
C THR A 84 12.57 0.96 13.78
N HIS A 85 11.80 1.93 13.30
CA HIS A 85 11.89 3.33 13.73
C HIS A 85 11.05 3.49 14.99
N CYS A 86 11.70 3.86 16.08
CA CYS A 86 11.08 3.97 17.40
C CYS A 86 11.05 5.43 17.84
N GLN A 87 9.96 5.83 18.46
CA GLN A 87 9.82 7.18 19.07
C GLN A 87 11.04 7.51 19.93
N THR A 88 11.61 8.70 19.73
CA THR A 88 12.81 9.22 20.45
C THR A 88 14.12 8.62 19.96
N TYR A 89 14.16 7.32 19.57
CA TYR A 89 15.40 6.62 19.25
C TYR A 89 15.72 6.62 17.74
N GLY A 90 14.72 6.88 16.88
CA GLY A 90 14.91 6.74 15.43
C GLY A 90 15.03 5.28 15.00
N TRP A 91 15.78 5.03 13.94
CA TRP A 91 16.04 3.67 13.46
C TRP A 91 16.97 2.94 14.43
N LEU A 92 16.48 1.81 14.95
CA LEU A 92 17.24 0.94 15.84
C LEU A 92 18.24 0.09 15.04
N PRO A 93 19.22 -0.55 15.70
CA PRO A 93 20.07 -1.54 15.06
C PRO A 93 19.24 -2.67 14.39
N TRP A 94 19.77 -3.22 13.31
CA TRP A 94 19.19 -4.40 12.67
C TRP A 94 19.30 -5.61 13.61
N VAL A 95 18.22 -6.37 13.69
CA VAL A 95 18.13 -7.63 14.44
C VAL A 95 17.74 -8.76 13.47
N SER A 96 17.97 -9.99 13.89
CA SER A 96 17.75 -11.19 13.07
C SER A 96 16.69 -12.11 13.67
N ASN A 97 16.29 -13.10 12.94
CA ASN A 97 15.33 -14.15 13.27
C ASN A 97 14.92 -14.24 14.76
N GLY A 98 13.73 -13.78 15.09
CA GLY A 98 13.12 -13.91 16.42
C GLY A 98 13.62 -12.94 17.49
N GLU A 99 14.68 -12.16 17.24
CA GLU A 99 15.10 -11.11 18.15
C GLU A 99 14.08 -9.97 18.18
N MET A 100 14.01 -9.24 19.27
CA MET A 100 13.08 -8.11 19.37
C MET A 100 13.66 -6.86 18.72
N SER A 101 12.88 -6.21 17.86
CA SER A 101 13.11 -4.82 17.45
C SER A 101 12.01 -3.94 18.05
N GLY A 102 12.40 -2.82 18.64
CA GLY A 102 11.49 -1.93 19.37
C GLY A 102 11.86 -1.83 20.84
N THR A 103 10.89 -1.47 21.69
CA THR A 103 11.06 -1.35 23.16
C THR A 103 9.99 -2.13 23.90
N GLN A 104 10.28 -2.49 25.13
CA GLN A 104 9.31 -3.08 26.05
C GLN A 104 9.38 -2.39 27.40
N GLY A 105 8.23 -1.96 27.93
CA GLY A 105 8.16 -1.25 29.21
C GLY A 105 8.49 0.25 29.16
N GLU A 106 8.89 0.79 28.02
CA GLU A 106 9.29 2.18 27.87
C GLU A 106 8.20 3.09 27.29
N ALA A 107 7.05 2.52 26.96
CA ALA A 107 5.92 3.24 26.37
C ALA A 107 6.27 4.00 25.06
N LYS A 108 7.23 3.51 24.29
CA LYS A 108 7.65 4.09 23.00
C LYS A 108 6.93 3.41 21.86
N ARG A 109 6.39 4.21 20.93
CA ARG A 109 5.69 3.68 19.75
C ARG A 109 6.68 3.32 18.64
N LEU A 110 6.36 2.29 17.90
CA LEU A 110 6.94 2.06 16.58
C LEU A 110 6.27 3.01 15.58
N GLU A 111 7.07 3.57 14.68
CA GLU A 111 6.63 4.50 13.64
C GLU A 111 6.86 3.97 12.22
N ALA A 112 7.88 3.13 12.01
CA ALA A 112 8.17 2.47 10.75
C ALA A 112 8.96 1.18 10.96
N ILE A 113 9.07 0.37 9.90
CA ILE A 113 9.82 -0.88 9.87
C ILE A 113 10.47 -1.07 8.50
N LYS A 114 11.65 -1.73 8.49
CA LYS A 114 12.32 -2.28 7.30
C LYS A 114 12.57 -3.76 7.53
N ILE A 115 12.34 -4.58 6.53
CA ILE A 115 12.50 -6.05 6.61
C ILE A 115 13.21 -6.55 5.36
N GLU A 116 14.19 -7.42 5.51
CA GLU A 116 14.93 -8.03 4.43
C GLU A 116 15.10 -9.54 4.68
N LEU A 117 14.99 -10.32 3.62
CA LEU A 117 15.37 -11.73 3.67
C LEU A 117 16.89 -11.87 3.73
N THR A 118 17.35 -12.90 4.42
CA THR A 118 18.75 -13.34 4.51
C THR A 118 18.83 -14.83 4.20
N GLY A 119 20.04 -15.35 4.06
CA GLY A 119 20.28 -16.76 3.74
C GLY A 119 20.62 -16.99 2.27
N ALA A 120 21.07 -18.21 1.96
CA ALA A 120 21.65 -18.54 0.66
C ALA A 120 20.68 -18.36 -0.51
N ASN A 121 19.39 -18.58 -0.26
CA ASN A 121 18.35 -18.54 -1.30
C ASN A 121 17.51 -17.24 -1.28
N ALA A 122 17.90 -16.23 -0.50
CA ALA A 122 17.14 -14.98 -0.36
C ALA A 122 16.88 -14.28 -1.72
N GLN A 123 17.79 -14.43 -2.70
CA GLN A 123 17.62 -13.86 -4.04
C GLN A 123 16.46 -14.47 -4.84
N ASN A 124 15.94 -15.62 -4.44
CA ASN A 124 14.84 -16.31 -5.12
C ASN A 124 13.47 -15.88 -4.62
N TYR A 125 13.41 -15.01 -3.61
CA TYR A 125 12.18 -14.61 -2.93
C TYR A 125 12.08 -13.10 -2.76
N ASP A 126 10.86 -12.62 -2.60
CA ASP A 126 10.53 -11.27 -2.18
C ASP A 126 9.74 -11.32 -0.86
N ILE A 127 10.11 -10.50 0.12
CA ILE A 127 9.35 -10.29 1.33
C ILE A 127 8.57 -8.98 1.23
N TYR A 128 7.25 -9.07 1.32
CA TYR A 128 6.35 -7.91 1.32
C TYR A 128 5.79 -7.69 2.72
N TYR A 129 5.65 -6.44 3.08
CA TYR A 129 5.05 -6.06 4.36
C TYR A 129 4.34 -4.72 4.24
N ARG A 130 3.28 -4.57 5.03
CA ARG A 130 2.57 -3.30 5.18
C ARG A 130 2.12 -3.11 6.60
N VAL A 131 1.88 -1.87 6.99
CA VAL A 131 1.50 -1.50 8.34
C VAL A 131 0.20 -0.70 8.36
N HIS A 132 -0.54 -0.83 9.46
CA HIS A 132 -1.61 0.08 9.81
C HIS A 132 -1.03 1.21 10.65
N ALA A 133 -1.11 2.44 10.14
CA ALA A 133 -0.58 3.62 10.80
C ALA A 133 -1.70 4.56 11.25
N GLN A 134 -1.56 5.15 12.42
CA GLN A 134 -2.51 6.13 12.96
C GLN A 134 -2.82 7.23 11.96
N SER A 135 -4.09 7.52 11.73
CA SER A 135 -4.64 8.50 10.79
C SER A 135 -4.55 8.13 9.30
N TYR A 136 -3.76 7.12 8.93
CA TYR A 136 -3.56 6.69 7.53
C TYR A 136 -4.25 5.35 7.22
N GLY A 137 -4.53 4.53 8.24
CA GLY A 137 -5.00 3.17 8.03
C GLY A 137 -3.91 2.25 7.45
N TRP A 138 -4.31 1.24 6.70
CA TRP A 138 -3.38 0.34 6.05
C TRP A 138 -2.68 1.04 4.88
N LEU A 139 -1.36 1.14 4.97
CA LEU A 139 -0.48 1.66 3.93
C LEU A 139 -0.29 0.63 2.81
N ALA A 140 0.26 1.06 1.67
CA ALA A 140 0.64 0.17 0.59
C ALA A 140 1.75 -0.80 1.00
N TRP A 141 1.93 -1.87 0.22
CA TRP A 141 3.00 -2.83 0.44
C TRP A 141 4.38 -2.21 0.20
N ALA A 142 5.27 -2.38 1.14
CA ALA A 142 6.71 -2.24 1.00
C ALA A 142 7.33 -3.62 0.73
N LYS A 143 8.56 -3.67 0.20
CA LYS A 143 9.29 -4.92 0.01
C LYS A 143 10.80 -4.76 0.17
N ASN A 144 11.47 -5.84 0.55
CA ASN A 144 12.91 -6.00 0.47
C ASN A 144 13.71 -4.79 0.99
N GLY A 145 13.51 -4.42 2.25
CA GLY A 145 14.24 -3.33 2.91
C GLY A 145 13.65 -1.93 2.73
N GLN A 146 12.60 -1.77 1.93
CA GLN A 146 11.87 -0.50 1.85
C GLN A 146 11.24 -0.16 3.21
N ALA A 147 11.16 1.12 3.56
CA ALA A 147 10.46 1.51 4.76
C ALA A 147 8.94 1.34 4.61
N ALA A 148 8.28 0.79 5.64
CA ALA A 148 6.83 0.79 5.79
C ALA A 148 6.44 1.55 7.06
N GLY A 149 5.58 2.55 6.96
CA GLY A 149 5.15 3.33 8.12
C GLY A 149 5.30 4.83 7.95
N THR A 150 5.66 5.51 9.04
CA THR A 150 5.82 6.96 9.07
C THR A 150 7.14 7.33 9.75
N ALA A 151 7.68 8.51 9.46
CA ALA A 151 8.80 9.04 10.23
C ALA A 151 8.65 10.54 10.47
N GLY A 152 8.96 10.99 11.68
CA GLY A 152 8.86 12.39 12.07
C GLY A 152 7.44 12.96 12.20
N LEU A 153 6.42 12.14 11.96
CA LEU A 153 5.01 12.55 12.00
C LEU A 153 4.32 12.22 13.34
N ALA A 154 5.06 11.64 14.27
CA ALA A 154 4.53 11.18 15.55
C ALA A 154 3.30 10.24 15.41
N LYS A 155 3.22 9.47 14.34
CA LYS A 155 2.13 8.51 14.09
C LYS A 155 2.59 7.09 14.46
N ARG A 156 1.80 6.43 15.31
CA ARG A 156 2.11 5.06 15.75
C ARG A 156 1.74 4.03 14.69
N LEU A 157 2.48 2.95 14.66
CA LEU A 157 2.02 1.70 14.04
C LEU A 157 1.02 1.02 14.98
N GLU A 158 -0.01 0.42 14.43
CA GLU A 158 -1.07 -0.27 15.16
C GLU A 158 -1.17 -1.75 14.78
N ALA A 159 -0.82 -2.11 13.54
CA ALA A 159 -0.76 -3.50 13.07
C ALA A 159 0.20 -3.64 11.88
N ILE A 160 0.54 -4.90 11.58
CA ILE A 160 1.41 -5.28 10.46
C ILE A 160 0.93 -6.57 9.81
N GLN A 161 1.14 -6.69 8.49
CA GLN A 161 1.05 -7.92 7.71
C GLN A 161 2.37 -8.16 6.98
N ILE A 162 2.81 -9.42 6.91
CA ILE A 162 4.06 -9.81 6.23
C ILE A 162 3.80 -11.09 5.43
N VAL A 163 4.29 -11.15 4.19
CA VAL A 163 4.25 -12.34 3.33
C VAL A 163 5.57 -12.55 2.62
N VAL A 164 5.93 -13.79 2.36
CA VAL A 164 7.08 -14.17 1.52
C VAL A 164 6.55 -14.88 0.29
N VAL A 165 7.02 -14.48 -0.87
CA VAL A 165 6.59 -15.01 -2.16
C VAL A 165 7.80 -15.30 -3.05
N ALA A 166 7.65 -16.17 -4.05
CA ALA A 166 8.67 -16.37 -5.05
C ALA A 166 8.99 -15.03 -5.75
N ARG A 167 10.26 -14.83 -6.10
CA ARG A 167 10.72 -13.57 -6.69
C ARG A 167 9.93 -13.20 -7.93
N GLY A 168 9.56 -11.93 -8.04
CA GLY A 168 8.76 -11.40 -9.13
C GLY A 168 7.25 -11.62 -8.99
N THR A 169 6.80 -12.36 -7.98
CA THR A 169 5.37 -12.48 -7.68
C THR A 169 4.81 -11.17 -7.11
N THR A 170 3.65 -10.76 -7.60
CA THR A 170 2.95 -9.58 -7.09
C THR A 170 1.98 -9.98 -6.00
N VAL A 171 2.09 -9.37 -4.83
CA VAL A 171 1.13 -9.53 -3.74
C VAL A 171 -0.10 -8.66 -4.02
N GLN A 172 -1.28 -9.28 -3.96
CA GLN A 172 -2.55 -8.60 -4.16
C GLN A 172 -2.81 -7.55 -3.06
N ASN A 173 -3.59 -6.53 -3.39
CA ASN A 173 -3.96 -5.53 -2.38
C ASN A 173 -4.87 -6.13 -1.28
N ASN A 174 -5.74 -7.08 -1.64
CA ASN A 174 -6.55 -7.81 -0.67
C ASN A 174 -5.82 -9.07 -0.20
N VAL A 175 -5.33 -9.06 1.02
CA VAL A 175 -4.76 -10.22 1.71
C VAL A 175 -5.52 -10.41 3.01
N ASN A 176 -6.10 -11.60 3.21
CA ASN A 176 -6.91 -11.95 4.38
C ASN A 176 -8.03 -10.93 4.71
N GLY A 177 -8.71 -10.43 3.67
CA GLY A 177 -9.80 -9.45 3.81
C GLY A 177 -9.37 -8.03 4.11
N ILE A 178 -8.08 -7.77 4.22
CA ILE A 178 -7.52 -6.44 4.47
C ILE A 178 -7.08 -5.80 3.15
N VAL A 179 -7.48 -4.55 2.95
CA VAL A 179 -7.18 -3.77 1.76
C VAL A 179 -6.49 -2.46 2.15
N SER A 180 -5.38 -2.15 1.51
CA SER A 180 -4.75 -0.83 1.61
C SER A 180 -5.55 0.19 0.82
N ARG A 181 -5.90 1.29 1.44
CA ARG A 181 -6.56 2.44 0.81
C ARG A 181 -5.62 3.61 0.61
N TYR A 182 -4.42 3.54 1.17
CA TYR A 182 -3.39 4.56 1.05
C TYR A 182 -2.31 4.10 0.08
N GLY A 183 -2.07 4.88 -0.97
CA GLY A 183 -1.21 4.47 -2.10
C GLY A 183 0.30 4.51 -1.84
N ARG A 184 0.74 4.83 -0.60
CA ARG A 184 2.15 4.88 -0.22
C ARG A 184 2.44 3.88 0.89
N ASN A 185 3.61 3.27 0.85
CA ASN A 185 4.12 2.38 1.91
C ASN A 185 4.79 3.17 3.06
N TYR A 186 5.24 4.39 2.79
CA TYR A 186 5.94 5.23 3.76
C TYR A 186 5.56 6.70 3.62
N VAL A 187 5.48 7.40 4.74
CA VAL A 187 5.14 8.83 4.82
C VAL A 187 6.13 9.53 5.76
N SER A 188 6.81 10.57 5.30
CA SER A 188 7.74 11.37 6.12
C SER A 188 7.43 12.86 6.03
N LEU A 189 7.93 13.65 7.00
CA LEU A 189 7.78 15.11 7.05
C LEU A 189 8.31 15.80 5.79
N ASN A 190 9.37 15.30 5.20
CA ASN A 190 10.05 15.94 4.08
C ASN A 190 9.52 15.47 2.72
N GLY A 191 8.41 14.72 2.68
CA GLY A 191 7.90 14.16 1.43
C GLY A 191 8.87 13.21 0.73
N ALA A 192 10.01 12.93 1.36
CA ALA A 192 10.94 11.92 0.88
C ALA A 192 10.27 10.56 1.04
N SER A 193 9.72 10.09 -0.07
CA SER A 193 9.47 8.68 -0.21
C SER A 193 10.85 8.01 -0.27
N ASP A 194 11.15 7.11 0.67
CA ASP A 194 12.15 6.07 0.43
C ASP A 194 11.60 5.12 -0.65
N VAL A 195 11.37 5.70 -1.82
CA VAL A 195 11.00 4.96 -3.01
C VAL A 195 12.29 4.54 -3.68
N ASN A 196 12.96 3.58 -3.09
CA ASN A 196 13.78 2.70 -3.88
C ASN A 196 12.88 1.51 -4.25
N VAL A 197 11.92 1.75 -5.13
CA VAL A 197 11.14 0.70 -5.76
C VAL A 197 12.10 -0.02 -6.71
N GLY A 198 12.72 -1.07 -6.23
CA GLY A 198 13.37 -2.02 -7.12
C GLY A 198 12.38 -2.45 -8.19
N GLY A 199 12.48 -1.88 -9.38
CA GLY A 199 12.03 -2.46 -10.61
C GLY A 199 10.53 -2.49 -10.96
N ARG A 200 9.67 -1.65 -10.37
CA ARG A 200 8.34 -1.39 -10.96
C ARG A 200 8.06 0.10 -10.94
N GLU A 201 8.14 0.71 -12.10
CA GLU A 201 7.67 2.09 -12.30
C GLU A 201 6.19 2.15 -11.98
N THR A 202 5.84 2.81 -10.88
CA THR A 202 4.43 3.09 -10.57
C THR A 202 3.95 4.19 -11.49
N THR A 203 2.79 3.98 -12.13
CA THR A 203 2.12 5.06 -12.86
C THR A 203 1.93 6.25 -11.93
N ASN A 204 2.49 7.39 -12.31
CA ASN A 204 2.40 8.62 -11.55
C ASN A 204 1.35 9.56 -12.17
N ILE A 205 0.57 10.21 -11.32
CA ILE A 205 -0.19 11.40 -11.71
C ILE A 205 0.74 12.58 -11.55
N THR A 206 1.10 13.20 -12.68
CA THR A 206 1.96 14.39 -12.72
C THR A 206 1.13 15.60 -13.14
N TYR A 207 1.25 16.70 -12.42
CA TYR A 207 0.45 17.89 -12.68
C TYR A 207 1.22 19.16 -12.37
N ARG A 208 0.81 20.26 -13.02
CA ARG A 208 1.26 21.62 -12.70
C ARG A 208 0.11 22.59 -12.78
N THR A 209 0.26 23.72 -12.13
CA THR A 209 -0.76 24.77 -12.07
C THR A 209 -0.21 26.09 -12.55
N HIS A 210 -1.05 26.86 -13.23
CA HIS A 210 -0.83 28.27 -13.50
C HIS A 210 -1.45 29.09 -12.37
N VAL A 211 -0.65 29.92 -11.73
CA VAL A 211 -1.07 30.73 -10.57
C VAL A 211 -0.94 32.21 -10.88
N GLN A 212 -1.93 32.97 -10.50
CA GLN A 212 -1.96 34.43 -10.68
C GLN A 212 -0.65 35.05 -10.19
N SER A 213 -0.03 35.90 -11.06
CA SER A 213 1.24 36.60 -10.85
C SER A 213 2.50 35.72 -10.79
N TYR A 214 2.36 34.39 -10.73
CA TYR A 214 3.48 33.43 -10.68
C TYR A 214 3.64 32.64 -11.98
N GLY A 215 2.59 32.57 -12.82
CA GLY A 215 2.60 31.75 -14.03
C GLY A 215 2.59 30.27 -13.76
N TRP A 216 3.04 29.48 -14.73
CA TRP A 216 3.14 28.04 -14.63
C TRP A 216 4.17 27.63 -13.60
N GLN A 217 3.72 26.84 -12.62
CA GLN A 217 4.57 26.28 -11.58
C GLN A 217 5.28 25.02 -12.09
N GLY A 218 6.34 24.61 -11.42
CA GLY A 218 7.01 23.34 -11.69
C GLY A 218 6.09 22.13 -11.50
N TRP A 219 6.33 21.09 -12.26
CA TRP A 219 5.60 19.82 -12.17
C TRP A 219 5.67 19.22 -10.78
N LYS A 220 4.54 18.67 -10.31
CA LYS A 220 4.36 17.98 -9.05
C LYS A 220 3.80 16.59 -9.31
N ASN A 221 4.04 15.65 -8.38
CA ASN A 221 3.62 14.27 -8.52
C ASN A 221 2.81 13.82 -7.31
N ASN A 222 1.85 12.92 -7.54
CA ASN A 222 1.26 12.04 -6.53
C ASN A 222 0.84 12.72 -5.21
N GLY A 223 0.04 13.79 -5.29
CA GLY A 223 -0.52 14.48 -4.12
C GLY A 223 0.37 15.56 -3.50
N VAL A 224 1.52 15.88 -4.09
CA VAL A 224 2.30 17.06 -3.70
C VAL A 224 1.52 18.32 -4.05
N MET A 225 1.44 19.29 -3.13
CA MET A 225 0.72 20.53 -3.36
C MET A 225 1.25 21.29 -4.59
N ALA A 226 0.37 21.64 -5.51
CA ALA A 226 0.63 22.52 -6.63
C ALA A 226 -0.19 23.81 -6.45
N GLY A 227 0.46 24.96 -6.60
CA GLY A 227 -0.14 26.27 -6.34
C GLY A 227 0.44 26.94 -5.10
N THR A 228 -0.33 27.86 -4.51
CA THR A 228 0.06 28.63 -3.32
C THR A 228 -0.97 28.49 -2.21
N SER A 229 -0.52 28.57 -0.97
CA SER A 229 -1.39 28.62 0.23
C SER A 229 -1.14 29.93 0.98
N GLY A 230 -2.21 30.57 1.48
CA GLY A 230 -2.14 31.78 2.29
C GLY A 230 -1.72 33.05 1.54
N ARG A 231 -1.61 33.01 0.19
CA ARG A 231 -1.12 34.17 -0.63
C ARG A 231 -2.22 34.91 -1.39
N ALA A 232 -3.48 34.58 -1.17
CA ALA A 232 -4.62 35.17 -1.88
C ALA A 232 -4.46 35.16 -3.41
N LYS A 233 -3.81 34.13 -3.99
CA LYS A 233 -3.60 34.00 -5.43
C LYS A 233 -4.49 32.85 -5.96
N ARG A 234 -5.20 33.14 -7.06
CA ARG A 234 -6.08 32.14 -7.69
C ARG A 234 -5.29 31.22 -8.61
N LEU A 235 -5.80 30.02 -8.75
CA LEU A 235 -5.38 29.08 -9.77
C LEU A 235 -6.09 29.45 -11.08
N GLU A 236 -5.33 29.60 -12.16
CA GLU A 236 -5.81 30.06 -13.47
C GLU A 236 -5.74 28.96 -14.53
N GLY A 237 -4.94 27.92 -14.32
CA GLY A 237 -4.83 26.79 -15.23
C GLY A 237 -4.25 25.56 -14.54
N ILE A 238 -4.53 24.40 -15.10
CA ILE A 238 -4.01 23.12 -14.64
C ILE A 238 -3.72 22.21 -15.83
N GLU A 239 -2.60 21.52 -15.78
CA GLU A 239 -2.26 20.41 -16.65
C GLU A 239 -2.06 19.17 -15.82
N ILE A 240 -2.61 18.04 -16.27
CA ILE A 240 -2.49 16.74 -15.58
C ILE A 240 -2.18 15.67 -16.61
N LYS A 241 -1.20 14.84 -16.35
CA LYS A 241 -0.83 13.68 -17.18
C LYS A 241 -0.40 12.49 -16.34
N LEU A 242 -0.47 11.31 -16.92
CA LEU A 242 0.15 10.12 -16.36
C LEU A 242 1.59 10.02 -16.86
N THR A 243 2.49 9.61 -15.97
CA THR A 243 3.89 9.29 -16.30
C THR A 243 4.26 7.94 -15.73
N ASN A 244 5.29 7.31 -16.26
CA ASN A 244 5.73 5.98 -15.87
C ASN A 244 4.60 4.94 -15.92
N GLN A 245 3.82 4.96 -17.02
CA GLN A 245 2.70 4.05 -17.21
C GLN A 245 3.20 2.64 -17.54
N GLN A 246 2.82 1.68 -16.71
CA GLN A 246 3.03 0.25 -17.00
C GLN A 246 1.99 -0.30 -17.99
N TYR A 247 0.81 0.32 -18.04
CA TYR A 247 -0.29 -0.03 -18.93
C TYR A 247 -0.74 1.22 -19.69
N THR A 248 -1.23 1.06 -20.89
CA THR A 248 -1.86 2.15 -21.64
C THR A 248 -3.11 2.62 -20.90
N GLY A 249 -3.21 3.90 -20.69
CA GLY A 249 -4.35 4.53 -20.03
C GLY A 249 -4.28 6.04 -20.14
N ASN A 250 -5.41 6.69 -19.92
CA ASN A 250 -5.51 8.14 -20.01
C ASN A 250 -6.10 8.71 -18.72
N ILE A 251 -5.66 9.89 -18.34
CA ILE A 251 -6.34 10.71 -17.37
C ILE A 251 -7.16 11.76 -18.08
N VAL A 252 -8.46 11.82 -17.77
CA VAL A 252 -9.37 12.85 -18.29
C VAL A 252 -9.83 13.73 -17.15
N TYR A 253 -9.88 15.02 -17.37
CA TYR A 253 -10.26 16.02 -16.39
C TYR A 253 -10.92 17.23 -17.01
N ARG A 254 -11.65 17.98 -16.22
CA ARG A 254 -12.19 19.29 -16.58
C ARG A 254 -12.22 20.19 -15.36
N THR A 255 -12.23 21.49 -15.56
CA THR A 255 -12.22 22.49 -14.49
C THR A 255 -13.56 23.21 -14.43
N HIS A 256 -13.91 23.65 -13.21
CA HIS A 256 -14.97 24.61 -12.99
C HIS A 256 -14.35 25.99 -12.86
N VAL A 257 -14.76 26.91 -13.74
CA VAL A 257 -14.21 28.26 -13.79
C VAL A 257 -15.24 29.24 -13.28
N GLN A 258 -14.81 30.17 -12.42
CA GLN A 258 -15.67 31.22 -11.88
C GLN A 258 -16.35 31.98 -13.04
N SER A 259 -17.64 32.23 -12.94
CA SER A 259 -18.50 32.88 -13.92
C SER A 259 -18.76 32.11 -15.24
N TYR A 260 -17.98 31.09 -15.54
CA TYR A 260 -18.13 30.26 -16.74
C TYR A 260 -18.70 28.87 -16.45
N GLY A 261 -18.61 28.38 -15.18
CA GLY A 261 -19.05 27.05 -14.80
C GLY A 261 -18.08 25.95 -15.22
N TRP A 262 -18.60 24.75 -15.43
CA TRP A 262 -17.80 23.63 -15.90
C TRP A 262 -17.43 23.81 -17.38
N GLU A 263 -16.13 23.56 -17.70
CA GLU A 263 -15.72 23.46 -19.11
C GLU A 263 -16.57 22.43 -19.85
N SER A 264 -16.97 22.76 -21.06
CA SER A 264 -17.80 21.88 -21.90
C SER A 264 -17.00 20.65 -22.41
N ARG A 265 -15.69 20.76 -22.51
CA ARG A 265 -14.80 19.70 -23.00
C ARG A 265 -13.97 19.11 -21.88
N TRP A 266 -13.84 17.80 -21.93
CA TRP A 266 -12.85 17.09 -21.15
C TRP A 266 -11.46 17.26 -21.75
N ARG A 267 -10.47 17.48 -20.92
CA ARG A 267 -9.05 17.47 -21.27
C ARG A 267 -8.47 16.10 -21.02
N MET A 268 -7.41 15.77 -21.75
CA MET A 268 -6.77 14.46 -21.65
C MET A 268 -5.25 14.60 -21.76
N ASN A 269 -4.53 14.01 -20.80
CA ASN A 269 -3.07 13.88 -20.79
C ASN A 269 -2.27 15.21 -20.97
N GLY A 270 -2.72 16.28 -20.36
CA GLY A 270 -2.00 17.57 -20.36
C GLY A 270 -2.55 18.66 -21.26
#